data_da699f437ab929751f84869a8307b834
#
_entry.id   da699f437ab929751f84869a8307b834
#
_cell.length_a   1.000
_cell.length_b   1.000
_cell.length_c   1.000
_cell.angle_alpha   90.00
_cell.angle_beta   90.00
_cell.angle_gamma   90.00
#
_symmetry.space_group_name_H-M   'P 1'
#
loop_
_entity.id
_entity.type
_entity.pdbx_description
1 polymer ?
#
loop_
_entity_poly.entity_id
_entity_poly.type
_entity_poly.pdbx_seq_one_letter_code
_entity_poly.pdbx_strand_id
1 'polypeptide(L)'
;LLVGQDAQSDLAVLKIDCAGLTPAQFGDSTLLEVGDAVAAIGNPLGEELRGTMTDGIISAINRDVNVDGYTMVLLQTTAALNPGNSGGALINDRGQVVGITTLKVVAQDSTVEGLGFAIPMQKVKEVADWLIAGQPAMGFTVDFSGGSLRVAALEENSSAGRAGLQVDDVLLSLNGAPLPAIQELRQVKNTLIPGETATLMVRRGGEERNITFSVQCEADFPDRTA
;
A
#
# COMPACT_ATOMS: atom_id res chain seq x y z
N LEU A 1 14.45 4.42 -11.08
CA LEU A 1 14.14 3.03 -10.80
C LEU A 1 12.77 2.93 -10.11
N LEU A 2 11.88 2.05 -10.58
CA LEU A 2 10.67 1.70 -9.83
C LEU A 2 11.07 0.82 -8.64
N VAL A 3 10.74 1.25 -7.42
CA VAL A 3 10.96 0.46 -6.19
C VAL A 3 9.80 -0.51 -5.98
N GLY A 4 8.57 -0.02 -6.17
CA GLY A 4 7.36 -0.82 -6.07
C GLY A 4 6.13 0.00 -6.41
N GLN A 5 5.01 -0.68 -6.62
CA GLN A 5 3.71 -0.06 -6.89
C GLN A 5 2.58 -0.87 -6.24
N ASP A 6 1.52 -0.18 -5.87
CA ASP A 6 0.29 -0.77 -5.36
C ASP A 6 -0.91 -0.20 -6.14
N ALA A 7 -1.52 -1.06 -6.96
CA ALA A 7 -2.65 -0.68 -7.80
C ALA A 7 -3.92 -0.37 -6.98
N GLN A 8 -4.05 -0.95 -5.79
CA GLN A 8 -5.22 -0.76 -4.93
C GLN A 8 -5.25 0.64 -4.31
N SER A 9 -4.09 1.17 -3.91
CA SER A 9 -3.96 2.52 -3.36
C SER A 9 -3.59 3.57 -4.41
N ASP A 10 -3.35 3.18 -5.67
CA ASP A 10 -2.88 4.06 -6.75
C ASP A 10 -1.56 4.77 -6.44
N LEU A 11 -0.65 4.07 -5.76
CA LEU A 11 0.65 4.60 -5.36
C LEU A 11 1.81 3.82 -5.97
N ALA A 12 2.89 4.54 -6.27
CA ALA A 12 4.17 3.96 -6.67
C ALA A 12 5.32 4.70 -6.00
N VAL A 13 6.38 3.96 -5.68
CA VAL A 13 7.62 4.52 -5.15
C VAL A 13 8.70 4.45 -6.23
N LEU A 14 9.28 5.60 -6.54
CA LEU A 14 10.38 5.73 -7.49
C LEU A 14 11.65 6.14 -6.75
N LYS A 15 12.77 5.53 -7.10
CA LYS A 15 14.10 5.94 -6.68
C LYS A 15 14.84 6.63 -7.82
N ILE A 16 15.37 7.80 -7.55
CA ILE A 16 16.27 8.52 -8.48
C ILE A 16 17.66 8.60 -7.86
N ASP A 17 18.67 8.57 -8.73
CA ASP A 17 20.07 8.76 -8.33
C ASP A 17 20.42 10.23 -8.55
N CYS A 18 20.11 11.05 -7.55
CA CYS A 18 20.33 12.49 -7.57
C CYS A 18 20.72 12.98 -6.17
N ALA A 19 21.80 13.73 -6.08
CA ALA A 19 22.25 14.35 -4.84
C ALA A 19 21.77 15.80 -4.71
N GLY A 20 21.70 16.31 -3.48
CA GLY A 20 21.41 17.72 -3.20
C GLY A 20 19.93 18.10 -3.31
N LEU A 21 19.02 17.13 -3.32
CA LEU A 21 17.59 17.39 -3.29
C LEU A 21 17.14 17.85 -1.88
N THR A 22 16.24 18.82 -1.84
CA THR A 22 15.56 19.20 -0.61
C THR A 22 14.28 18.36 -0.49
N PRO A 23 14.17 17.47 0.52
CA PRO A 23 12.97 16.68 0.72
C PRO A 23 11.79 17.56 1.18
N ALA A 24 10.61 17.25 0.69
CA ALA A 24 9.37 17.83 1.20
C ALA A 24 9.11 17.33 2.63
N GLN A 25 8.55 18.20 3.47
CA GLN A 25 8.11 17.80 4.80
C GLN A 25 6.72 17.18 4.71
N PHE A 26 6.51 16.06 5.39
CA PHE A 26 5.19 15.43 5.49
C PHE A 26 4.43 16.06 6.66
N GLY A 27 3.19 16.46 6.39
CA GLY A 27 2.23 16.88 7.39
C GLY A 27 1.40 15.68 7.90
N ASP A 28 0.77 15.90 9.04
CA ASP A 28 -0.16 14.91 9.61
C ASP A 28 -1.56 15.12 9.03
N SER A 29 -1.96 14.22 8.11
CA SER A 29 -3.28 14.29 7.48
C SER A 29 -4.43 13.92 8.42
N THR A 30 -4.16 13.36 9.60
CA THR A 30 -5.20 13.04 10.59
C THR A 30 -5.69 14.27 11.37
N LEU A 31 -4.91 15.37 11.33
CA LEU A 31 -5.24 16.63 11.99
C LEU A 31 -5.99 17.59 11.07
N LEU A 32 -6.23 17.22 9.81
CA LEU A 32 -6.97 18.06 8.87
C LEU A 32 -8.45 18.17 9.25
N GLU A 33 -8.98 19.37 9.09
CA GLU A 33 -10.40 19.67 9.27
C GLU A 33 -11.02 20.22 7.97
N VAL A 34 -12.32 20.08 7.83
CA VAL A 34 -13.06 20.68 6.72
C VAL A 34 -12.97 22.20 6.83
N GLY A 35 -12.53 22.85 5.76
CA GLY A 35 -12.28 24.28 5.70
C GLY A 35 -10.80 24.64 5.75
N ASP A 36 -9.90 23.71 6.07
CA ASP A 36 -8.46 23.96 6.06
C ASP A 36 -7.99 24.35 4.66
N ALA A 37 -7.17 25.42 4.60
CA ALA A 37 -6.57 25.89 3.36
C ALA A 37 -5.53 24.91 2.86
N VAL A 38 -5.60 24.58 1.58
CA VAL A 38 -4.65 23.68 0.90
C VAL A 38 -4.32 24.19 -0.49
N ALA A 39 -3.17 23.75 -1.02
CA ALA A 39 -2.82 23.98 -2.41
C ALA A 39 -2.34 22.68 -3.06
N ALA A 40 -2.75 22.44 -4.30
CA ALA A 40 -2.26 21.34 -5.11
C ALA A 40 -1.15 21.84 -6.04
N ILE A 41 -0.07 21.07 -6.15
CA ILE A 41 1.07 21.37 -7.02
C ILE A 41 1.23 20.21 -8.00
N GLY A 42 1.30 20.53 -9.29
CA GLY A 42 1.43 19.54 -10.35
C GLY A 42 1.86 20.13 -11.68
N ASN A 43 1.75 19.33 -12.74
CA ASN A 43 2.08 19.72 -14.11
C ASN A 43 0.85 19.54 -15.02
N PRO A 44 -0.22 20.36 -14.83
CA PRO A 44 -1.41 20.22 -15.64
C PRO A 44 -1.08 20.44 -17.13
N LEU A 45 -1.59 19.54 -17.98
CA LEU A 45 -1.42 19.60 -19.44
C LEU A 45 0.03 19.44 -19.94
N GLY A 46 0.99 19.05 -19.09
CA GLY A 46 2.35 18.72 -19.49
C GLY A 46 3.44 19.67 -18.98
N GLU A 47 4.63 19.58 -19.59
CA GLU A 47 5.82 20.29 -19.10
C GLU A 47 5.74 21.82 -19.21
N GLU A 48 4.94 22.34 -20.14
CA GLU A 48 4.78 23.79 -20.36
C GLU A 48 4.17 24.50 -19.14
N LEU A 49 3.32 23.80 -18.36
CA LEU A 49 2.70 24.30 -17.15
C LEU A 49 3.28 23.67 -15.87
N ARG A 50 4.54 23.28 -15.94
CA ARG A 50 5.23 22.63 -14.83
C ARG A 50 5.25 23.50 -13.58
N GLY A 51 4.92 22.88 -12.42
CA GLY A 51 4.91 23.56 -11.14
C GLY A 51 3.72 24.48 -10.93
N THR A 52 2.63 24.28 -11.68
CA THR A 52 1.38 25.02 -11.44
C THR A 52 0.86 24.70 -10.05
N MET A 53 0.50 25.75 -9.31
CA MET A 53 -0.14 25.64 -7.99
C MET A 53 -1.58 26.15 -8.11
N THR A 54 -2.52 25.37 -7.57
CA THR A 54 -3.94 25.76 -7.44
C THR A 54 -4.35 25.69 -5.99
N ASP A 55 -5.03 26.70 -5.48
CA ASP A 55 -5.49 26.79 -4.10
C ASP A 55 -6.93 26.31 -3.92
N GLY A 56 -7.27 26.00 -2.69
CA GLY A 56 -8.59 25.56 -2.28
C GLY A 56 -8.65 25.24 -0.79
N ILE A 57 -9.66 24.48 -0.42
CA ILE A 57 -9.84 23.99 0.95
C ILE A 57 -10.05 22.48 0.97
N ILE A 58 -9.87 21.86 2.12
CA ILE A 58 -10.40 20.54 2.39
C ILE A 58 -11.93 20.63 2.48
N SER A 59 -12.64 20.02 1.55
CA SER A 59 -14.11 20.04 1.48
C SER A 59 -14.76 18.82 2.13
N ALA A 60 -14.02 17.70 2.25
CA ALA A 60 -14.39 16.55 3.08
C ALA A 60 -13.17 15.72 3.43
N ILE A 61 -13.26 14.99 4.54
CA ILE A 61 -12.29 13.99 4.99
C ILE A 61 -12.97 12.61 5.03
N ASN A 62 -12.17 11.54 4.96
CA ASN A 62 -12.64 10.15 5.06
C ASN A 62 -13.77 9.81 4.07
N ARG A 63 -13.63 10.24 2.81
CA ARG A 63 -14.56 9.87 1.75
C ARG A 63 -14.25 8.48 1.23
N ASP A 64 -15.18 7.54 1.45
CA ASP A 64 -15.15 6.23 0.80
C ASP A 64 -15.54 6.38 -0.67
N VAL A 65 -14.59 6.15 -1.55
CA VAL A 65 -14.79 6.26 -3.00
C VAL A 65 -14.41 4.94 -3.65
N ASN A 66 -15.30 4.40 -4.48
CA ASN A 66 -14.97 3.21 -5.28
C ASN A 66 -14.23 3.63 -6.55
N VAL A 67 -13.03 3.12 -6.70
CA VAL A 67 -12.15 3.38 -7.85
C VAL A 67 -11.73 2.01 -8.42
N ASP A 68 -12.14 1.71 -9.65
CA ASP A 68 -11.79 0.46 -10.34
C ASP A 68 -12.08 -0.81 -9.52
N GLY A 69 -13.14 -0.80 -8.70
CA GLY A 69 -13.54 -1.93 -7.85
C GLY A 69 -12.87 -1.95 -6.47
N TYR A 70 -12.00 -1.00 -6.17
CA TYR A 70 -11.39 -0.84 -4.84
C TYR A 70 -12.02 0.34 -4.09
N THR A 71 -12.30 0.17 -2.81
CA THR A 71 -12.74 1.29 -1.96
C THR A 71 -11.52 1.98 -1.38
N MET A 72 -11.37 3.26 -1.72
CA MET A 72 -10.31 4.14 -1.22
C MET A 72 -10.88 5.17 -0.27
N VAL A 73 -10.19 5.43 0.84
CA VAL A 73 -10.52 6.54 1.77
C VAL A 73 -9.70 7.75 1.36
N LEU A 74 -10.37 8.81 0.91
CA LEU A 74 -9.74 9.97 0.31
C LEU A 74 -10.08 11.29 1.04
N LEU A 75 -9.18 12.26 0.90
CA LEU A 75 -9.47 13.67 1.15
C LEU A 75 -10.16 14.26 -0.08
N GLN A 76 -11.18 15.09 0.14
CA GLN A 76 -11.79 15.87 -0.92
C GLN A 76 -11.35 17.33 -0.81
N THR A 77 -11.03 17.98 -1.92
CA THR A 77 -10.61 19.39 -1.98
C THR A 77 -11.33 20.16 -3.09
N THR A 78 -11.46 21.46 -2.89
CA THR A 78 -11.92 22.39 -3.93
C THR A 78 -10.78 22.92 -4.80
N ALA A 79 -9.51 22.64 -4.47
CA ALA A 79 -8.38 22.99 -5.32
C ALA A 79 -8.57 22.39 -6.72
N ALA A 80 -8.38 23.20 -7.75
CA ALA A 80 -8.61 22.77 -9.13
C ALA A 80 -7.59 21.71 -9.54
N LEU A 81 -8.07 20.51 -9.82
CA LEU A 81 -7.26 19.39 -10.31
C LEU A 81 -7.59 19.10 -11.77
N ASN A 82 -6.56 19.00 -12.59
CA ASN A 82 -6.64 18.70 -14.02
C ASN A 82 -5.69 17.53 -14.36
N PRO A 83 -5.86 16.87 -15.51
CA PRO A 83 -4.91 15.87 -15.98
C PRO A 83 -3.48 16.44 -15.97
N GLY A 84 -2.55 15.70 -15.31
CA GLY A 84 -1.18 16.14 -15.03
C GLY A 84 -0.94 16.59 -13.58
N ASN A 85 -1.99 16.83 -12.78
CA ASN A 85 -1.86 17.06 -11.34
C ASN A 85 -1.84 15.75 -10.55
N SER A 86 -2.36 14.64 -11.10
CA SER A 86 -2.34 13.32 -10.45
C SER A 86 -0.91 12.90 -10.12
N GLY A 87 -0.68 12.43 -8.89
CA GLY A 87 0.65 12.15 -8.33
C GLY A 87 1.36 13.39 -7.77
N GLY A 88 0.77 14.58 -7.90
CA GLY A 88 1.29 15.83 -7.32
C GLY A 88 0.99 15.94 -5.82
N ALA A 89 1.63 16.91 -5.17
CA ALA A 89 1.47 17.15 -3.76
C ALA A 89 0.23 18.02 -3.47
N LEU A 90 -0.55 17.63 -2.44
CA LEU A 90 -1.49 18.51 -1.76
C LEU A 90 -0.78 19.01 -0.49
N ILE A 91 -0.59 20.33 -0.36
CA ILE A 91 0.13 20.94 0.76
C ILE A 91 -0.82 21.77 1.63
N ASN A 92 -0.51 21.87 2.91
CA ASN A 92 -1.19 22.77 3.86
C ASN A 92 -0.59 24.19 3.86
N ASP A 93 -1.12 25.06 4.70
CA ASP A 93 -0.66 26.45 4.92
C ASP A 93 0.78 26.56 5.46
N ARG A 94 1.36 25.45 5.96
CA ARG A 94 2.75 25.38 6.44
C ARG A 94 3.71 24.82 5.39
N GLY A 95 3.22 24.57 4.16
CA GLY A 95 4.02 23.96 3.09
C GLY A 95 4.32 22.47 3.29
N GLN A 96 3.62 21.80 4.20
CA GLN A 96 3.77 20.37 4.45
C GLN A 96 2.85 19.57 3.52
N VAL A 97 3.33 18.47 2.97
CA VAL A 97 2.53 17.58 2.12
C VAL A 97 1.57 16.77 3.00
N VAL A 98 0.27 16.99 2.79
CA VAL A 98 -0.82 16.33 3.53
C VAL A 98 -1.55 15.27 2.69
N GLY A 99 -1.25 15.18 1.40
CA GLY A 99 -1.80 14.15 0.51
C GLY A 99 -1.13 14.14 -0.85
N ILE A 100 -1.41 13.10 -1.62
CA ILE A 100 -1.05 12.95 -3.02
C ILE A 100 -2.32 13.02 -3.86
N THR A 101 -2.38 13.95 -4.80
CA THR A 101 -3.56 14.15 -5.65
C THR A 101 -3.81 12.97 -6.58
N THR A 102 -5.08 12.60 -6.78
CA THR A 102 -5.50 11.55 -7.70
C THR A 102 -6.72 11.98 -8.48
N LEU A 103 -6.77 11.66 -9.78
CA LEU A 103 -7.88 11.95 -10.69
C LEU A 103 -8.69 10.70 -11.07
N LYS A 104 -8.32 9.51 -10.54
CA LYS A 104 -9.05 8.27 -10.86
C LYS A 104 -10.53 8.29 -10.49
N VAL A 105 -10.93 9.24 -9.63
CA VAL A 105 -12.29 9.33 -9.07
C VAL A 105 -13.25 10.10 -9.99
N VAL A 106 -12.72 10.91 -10.91
CA VAL A 106 -13.57 11.70 -11.80
C VAL A 106 -14.13 10.79 -12.88
N ALA A 107 -15.45 10.56 -12.84
CA ALA A 107 -16.15 9.79 -13.86
C ALA A 107 -15.85 10.37 -15.25
N GLN A 108 -15.61 9.49 -16.23
CA GLN A 108 -15.17 9.83 -17.60
C GLN A 108 -16.10 10.79 -18.37
N ASP A 109 -17.29 11.08 -17.84
CA ASP A 109 -18.32 11.88 -18.53
C ASP A 109 -18.80 13.14 -17.79
N SER A 110 -18.19 13.52 -16.65
CA SER A 110 -18.65 14.70 -15.92
C SER A 110 -17.50 15.67 -15.62
N THR A 111 -17.53 16.83 -16.28
CA THR A 111 -16.78 18.02 -15.87
C THR A 111 -17.42 18.56 -14.58
N VAL A 112 -17.16 17.94 -13.44
CA VAL A 112 -17.59 18.47 -12.14
C VAL A 112 -16.47 19.34 -11.60
N GLU A 113 -16.62 20.65 -11.72
CA GLU A 113 -15.68 21.61 -11.14
C GLU A 113 -15.73 21.57 -9.60
N GLY A 114 -14.60 21.74 -8.94
CA GLY A 114 -14.51 21.83 -7.48
C GLY A 114 -14.57 20.49 -6.73
N LEU A 115 -14.42 19.37 -7.43
CA LEU A 115 -14.28 18.04 -6.85
C LEU A 115 -12.89 17.47 -7.16
N GLY A 116 -11.93 17.76 -6.31
CA GLY A 116 -10.61 17.15 -6.31
C GLY A 116 -10.49 16.10 -5.21
N PHE A 117 -9.64 15.10 -5.42
CA PHE A 117 -9.37 14.07 -4.44
C PHE A 117 -7.88 13.88 -4.23
N ALA A 118 -7.49 13.52 -3.00
CA ALA A 118 -6.12 13.19 -2.65
C ALA A 118 -6.07 12.00 -1.69
N ILE A 119 -5.05 11.18 -1.83
CA ILE A 119 -4.74 10.09 -0.91
C ILE A 119 -4.10 10.72 0.32
N PRO A 120 -4.64 10.50 1.55
CA PRO A 120 -4.09 11.09 2.78
C PRO A 120 -2.63 10.71 2.98
N MET A 121 -1.79 11.63 3.46
CA MET A 121 -0.36 11.39 3.67
C MET A 121 -0.09 10.25 4.64
N GLN A 122 -0.96 10.02 5.63
CA GLN A 122 -0.88 8.87 6.51
C GLN A 122 -0.90 7.55 5.72
N LYS A 123 -1.83 7.44 4.74
CA LYS A 123 -1.92 6.25 3.88
C LYS A 123 -0.75 6.15 2.89
N VAL A 124 -0.33 7.28 2.32
CA VAL A 124 0.84 7.34 1.43
C VAL A 124 2.08 6.82 2.14
N LYS A 125 2.31 7.25 3.38
CA LYS A 125 3.46 6.81 4.16
C LYS A 125 3.41 5.30 4.46
N GLU A 126 2.28 4.79 4.92
CA GLU A 126 2.07 3.36 5.19
C GLU A 126 2.42 2.51 3.95
N VAL A 127 1.86 2.87 2.79
CA VAL A 127 2.09 2.13 1.54
C VAL A 127 3.53 2.30 1.05
N ALA A 128 4.09 3.50 1.13
CA ALA A 128 5.47 3.74 0.70
C ALA A 128 6.47 2.97 1.55
N ASP A 129 6.32 2.96 2.88
CA ASP A 129 7.18 2.20 3.79
C ASP A 129 7.10 0.69 3.47
N TRP A 130 5.88 0.18 3.21
CA TRP A 130 5.68 -1.20 2.78
C TRP A 130 6.33 -1.52 1.42
N LEU A 131 6.19 -0.63 0.42
CA LEU A 131 6.81 -0.80 -0.89
C LEU A 131 8.34 -0.70 -0.82
N ILE A 132 8.89 0.15 0.04
CA ILE A 132 10.34 0.31 0.24
C ILE A 132 10.92 -0.92 0.94
N ALA A 133 10.23 -1.47 1.92
CA ALA A 133 10.63 -2.71 2.59
C ALA A 133 10.57 -3.93 1.65
N GLY A 134 9.87 -3.80 0.52
CA GLY A 134 9.60 -4.87 -0.43
C GLY A 134 8.30 -5.63 -0.09
N GLN A 135 7.75 -6.33 -1.07
CA GLN A 135 6.55 -7.13 -0.84
C GLN A 135 6.86 -8.34 0.05
N PRO A 136 6.05 -8.57 1.11
CA PRO A 136 6.33 -9.67 2.02
C PRO A 136 6.16 -11.03 1.33
N ALA A 137 7.12 -11.89 1.56
CA ALA A 137 7.10 -13.28 1.12
C ALA A 137 7.26 -14.21 2.32
N MET A 138 6.48 -15.26 2.34
CA MET A 138 6.53 -16.25 3.43
C MET A 138 7.44 -17.43 3.10
N GLY A 139 7.91 -17.53 1.84
CA GLY A 139 8.81 -18.61 1.39
C GLY A 139 8.14 -19.97 1.31
N PHE A 140 6.80 -20.03 1.16
CA PHE A 140 6.06 -21.25 0.92
C PHE A 140 4.79 -20.98 0.10
N THR A 141 4.29 -22.03 -0.54
CA THR A 141 3.00 -22.03 -1.21
C THR A 141 1.99 -22.86 -0.44
N VAL A 142 0.71 -22.60 -0.67
CA VAL A 142 -0.38 -23.33 0.00
C VAL A 142 -1.39 -23.84 -1.03
N ASP A 143 -2.04 -24.93 -0.69
CA ASP A 143 -3.28 -25.40 -1.33
C ASP A 143 -4.43 -25.40 -0.31
N PHE A 144 -5.65 -25.49 -0.83
CA PHE A 144 -6.83 -25.68 0.00
C PHE A 144 -7.41 -27.05 -0.28
N SER A 145 -7.13 -27.99 0.59
CA SER A 145 -7.57 -29.37 0.45
C SER A 145 -8.14 -29.91 1.76
N GLY A 146 -9.17 -30.76 1.67
CA GLY A 146 -9.83 -31.32 2.85
C GLY A 146 -10.45 -30.29 3.79
N GLY A 147 -10.86 -29.09 3.28
CA GLY A 147 -11.44 -28.02 4.09
C GLY A 147 -10.41 -27.24 4.94
N SER A 148 -9.13 -27.32 4.61
CA SER A 148 -8.04 -26.66 5.34
C SER A 148 -6.96 -26.14 4.40
N LEU A 149 -6.28 -25.06 4.78
CA LEU A 149 -5.05 -24.61 4.13
C LEU A 149 -3.89 -25.51 4.54
N ARG A 150 -3.13 -25.99 3.55
CA ARG A 150 -1.95 -26.81 3.75
C ARG A 150 -0.74 -26.24 3.03
N VAL A 151 0.44 -26.43 3.59
CA VAL A 151 1.69 -26.12 2.90
C VAL A 151 1.88 -27.09 1.75
N ALA A 152 1.84 -26.56 0.52
CA ALA A 152 2.02 -27.33 -0.71
C ALA A 152 3.50 -27.49 -1.10
N ALA A 153 4.29 -26.41 -0.92
CA ALA A 153 5.72 -26.42 -1.18
C ALA A 153 6.44 -25.38 -0.31
N LEU A 154 7.74 -25.61 -0.09
CA LEU A 154 8.66 -24.67 0.53
C LEU A 154 9.66 -24.20 -0.51
N GLU A 155 9.91 -22.88 -0.54
CA GLU A 155 10.94 -22.29 -1.38
C GLU A 155 12.34 -22.64 -0.84
N GLU A 156 13.28 -22.78 -1.74
CA GLU A 156 14.67 -22.88 -1.37
C GLU A 156 15.09 -21.63 -0.57
N ASN A 157 15.80 -21.79 0.51
CA ASN A 157 16.17 -20.71 1.44
C ASN A 157 15.00 -20.04 2.18
N SER A 158 13.83 -20.65 2.23
CA SER A 158 12.70 -20.18 3.04
C SER A 158 13.08 -20.07 4.53
N SER A 159 12.85 -18.89 5.12
CA SER A 159 13.02 -18.67 6.55
C SER A 159 12.02 -19.52 7.37
N ALA A 160 10.79 -19.68 6.87
CA ALA A 160 9.78 -20.54 7.48
C ALA A 160 10.20 -22.02 7.44
N GLY A 161 10.78 -22.48 6.31
CA GLY A 161 11.34 -23.83 6.20
C GLY A 161 12.50 -24.06 7.18
N ARG A 162 13.43 -23.11 7.29
CA ARG A 162 14.52 -23.17 8.28
C ARG A 162 14.00 -23.14 9.73
N ALA A 163 12.87 -22.49 9.97
CA ALA A 163 12.21 -22.47 11.28
C ALA A 163 11.42 -23.76 11.59
N GLY A 164 11.38 -24.71 10.65
CA GLY A 164 10.79 -26.04 10.85
C GLY A 164 9.40 -26.23 10.25
N LEU A 165 8.90 -25.30 9.40
CA LEU A 165 7.70 -25.53 8.60
C LEU A 165 7.95 -26.68 7.62
N GLN A 166 6.94 -27.51 7.39
CA GLN A 166 7.02 -28.67 6.50
C GLN A 166 5.84 -28.72 5.53
N VAL A 167 6.03 -29.37 4.40
CA VAL A 167 4.95 -29.71 3.46
C VAL A 167 3.90 -30.55 4.21
N ASP A 168 2.63 -30.39 3.88
CA ASP A 168 1.46 -30.96 4.52
C ASP A 168 1.09 -30.41 5.90
N ASP A 169 1.84 -29.47 6.46
CA ASP A 169 1.38 -28.73 7.66
C ASP A 169 0.06 -28.02 7.37
N VAL A 170 -0.92 -28.20 8.26
CA VAL A 170 -2.19 -27.49 8.21
C VAL A 170 -2.03 -26.14 8.89
N LEU A 171 -2.27 -25.05 8.15
CA LEU A 171 -2.19 -23.69 8.70
C LEU A 171 -3.46 -23.38 9.51
N LEU A 172 -3.29 -22.94 10.74
CA LEU A 172 -4.40 -22.58 11.64
C LEU A 172 -4.52 -21.07 11.83
N SER A 173 -3.41 -20.39 12.09
CA SER A 173 -3.37 -18.93 12.23
C SER A 173 -2.00 -18.36 11.87
N LEU A 174 -1.97 -17.07 11.52
CA LEU A 174 -0.76 -16.27 11.29
C LEU A 174 -0.85 -15.03 12.18
N ASN A 175 0.13 -14.82 13.06
CA ASN A 175 0.16 -13.77 14.08
C ASN A 175 -1.14 -13.72 14.91
N GLY A 176 -1.73 -14.91 15.20
CA GLY A 176 -2.98 -15.05 15.94
C GLY A 176 -4.26 -14.86 15.11
N ALA A 177 -4.17 -14.37 13.87
CA ALA A 177 -5.31 -14.26 12.97
C ALA A 177 -5.66 -15.64 12.37
N PRO A 178 -6.90 -16.15 12.51
CA PRO A 178 -7.30 -17.44 11.96
C PRO A 178 -7.21 -17.47 10.43
N LEU A 179 -6.86 -18.63 9.87
CA LEU A 179 -6.69 -18.86 8.44
C LEU A 179 -7.68 -19.90 7.90
N PRO A 180 -9.00 -19.61 7.87
CA PRO A 180 -9.99 -20.55 7.37
C PRO A 180 -9.90 -20.80 5.86
N ALA A 181 -9.40 -19.82 5.09
CA ALA A 181 -9.26 -19.92 3.64
C ALA A 181 -8.08 -19.10 3.09
N ILE A 182 -7.82 -19.20 1.78
CA ILE A 182 -6.70 -18.49 1.10
C ILE A 182 -6.85 -16.96 1.20
N GLN A 183 -8.08 -16.47 1.23
CA GLN A 183 -8.34 -15.03 1.25
C GLN A 183 -7.84 -14.39 2.54
N GLU A 184 -8.07 -15.01 3.69
CA GLU A 184 -7.59 -14.54 4.99
C GLU A 184 -6.06 -14.60 5.07
N LEU A 185 -5.45 -15.66 4.54
CA LEU A 185 -3.99 -15.73 4.44
C LEU A 185 -3.42 -14.56 3.63
N ARG A 186 -4.04 -14.23 2.49
CA ARG A 186 -3.61 -13.09 1.67
C ARG A 186 -3.75 -11.76 2.41
N GLN A 187 -4.87 -11.56 3.10
CA GLN A 187 -5.11 -10.35 3.89
C GLN A 187 -4.05 -10.17 4.97
N VAL A 188 -3.78 -11.23 5.76
CA VAL A 188 -2.76 -11.16 6.82
C VAL A 188 -1.36 -11.03 6.22
N LYS A 189 -1.03 -11.76 5.14
CA LYS A 189 0.26 -11.62 4.44
C LYS A 189 0.54 -10.16 4.07
N ASN A 190 -0.45 -9.44 3.56
CA ASN A 190 -0.28 -8.05 3.11
C ASN A 190 -0.04 -7.06 4.26
N THR A 191 -0.24 -7.46 5.52
CA THR A 191 0.11 -6.65 6.70
C THR A 191 1.50 -6.94 7.24
N LEU A 192 2.19 -7.94 6.71
CA LEU A 192 3.54 -8.30 7.16
C LEU A 192 4.56 -7.32 6.60
N ILE A 193 5.62 -7.08 7.38
CA ILE A 193 6.74 -6.22 6.98
C ILE A 193 7.99 -7.11 6.84
N PRO A 194 8.67 -7.11 5.67
CA PRO A 194 9.93 -7.83 5.51
C PRO A 194 10.96 -7.43 6.57
N GLY A 195 11.65 -8.43 7.12
CA GLY A 195 12.60 -8.25 8.23
C GLY A 195 11.99 -8.41 9.61
N GLU A 196 10.69 -8.27 9.79
CA GLU A 196 10.00 -8.56 11.04
C GLU A 196 9.77 -10.07 11.24
N THR A 197 9.38 -10.45 12.44
CA THR A 197 9.03 -11.85 12.76
C THR A 197 7.54 -12.08 12.63
N ALA A 198 7.17 -13.22 12.03
CA ALA A 198 5.81 -13.72 12.03
C ALA A 198 5.74 -15.11 12.68
N THR A 199 4.59 -15.42 13.28
CA THR A 199 4.35 -16.72 13.91
C THR A 199 3.17 -17.42 13.26
N LEU A 200 3.43 -18.57 12.65
CA LEU A 200 2.42 -19.50 12.16
C LEU A 200 2.08 -20.52 13.26
N MET A 201 0.80 -20.69 13.54
CA MET A 201 0.30 -21.87 14.24
C MET A 201 -0.11 -22.89 13.19
N VAL A 202 0.50 -24.08 13.28
CA VAL A 202 0.24 -25.18 12.35
C VAL A 202 -0.16 -26.45 13.11
N ARG A 203 -0.86 -27.35 12.41
CA ARG A 203 -1.15 -28.69 12.94
C ARG A 203 -0.42 -29.74 12.10
N ARG A 204 0.37 -30.57 12.77
CA ARG A 204 1.15 -31.67 12.19
C ARG A 204 0.93 -32.94 13.01
N GLY A 205 0.44 -34.00 12.37
CA GLY A 205 0.21 -35.29 13.05
C GLY A 205 -0.78 -35.21 14.22
N GLY A 206 -1.72 -34.24 14.20
CA GLY A 206 -2.68 -33.99 15.27
C GLY A 206 -2.21 -33.02 16.35
N GLU A 207 -0.93 -32.67 16.41
CA GLU A 207 -0.36 -31.72 17.37
C GLU A 207 -0.26 -30.31 16.79
N GLU A 208 -0.55 -29.29 17.60
CA GLU A 208 -0.39 -27.89 17.25
C GLU A 208 1.02 -27.40 17.63
N ARG A 209 1.62 -26.63 16.72
CA ARG A 209 2.97 -26.10 16.86
C ARG A 209 3.05 -24.68 16.39
N ASN A 210 3.85 -23.86 17.06
CA ASN A 210 4.18 -22.50 16.63
C ASN A 210 5.50 -22.52 15.87
N ILE A 211 5.49 -21.96 14.65
CA ILE A 211 6.66 -21.77 13.81
C ILE A 211 6.87 -20.26 13.69
N THR A 212 7.93 -19.75 14.32
CA THR A 212 8.30 -18.33 14.25
C THR A 212 9.43 -18.15 13.26
N PHE A 213 9.25 -17.26 12.28
CA PHE A 213 10.20 -17.04 11.19
C PHE A 213 10.32 -15.55 10.86
N SER A 214 11.41 -15.15 10.21
CA SER A 214 11.56 -13.79 9.68
C SER A 214 10.85 -13.67 8.35
N VAL A 215 10.02 -12.65 8.18
CA VAL A 215 9.35 -12.35 6.92
C VAL A 215 10.42 -11.94 5.90
N GLN A 216 10.46 -12.61 4.77
CA GLN A 216 11.34 -12.31 3.65
C GLN A 216 10.63 -11.39 2.66
N CYS A 217 11.33 -10.84 1.68
CA CYS A 217 10.70 -10.11 0.58
C CYS A 217 10.59 -10.99 -0.68
N GLU A 218 9.69 -10.63 -1.59
CA GLU A 218 9.53 -11.37 -2.86
C GLU A 218 10.84 -11.42 -3.67
N ALA A 219 11.70 -10.40 -3.56
CA ALA A 219 13.00 -10.36 -4.22
C ALA A 219 14.00 -11.42 -3.71
N ASP A 220 13.76 -12.00 -2.52
CA ASP A 220 14.58 -13.10 -1.99
C ASP A 220 14.31 -14.44 -2.71
N PHE A 221 13.28 -14.47 -3.58
CA PHE A 221 12.83 -15.65 -4.31
C PHE A 221 12.72 -15.36 -5.81
N PRO A 222 13.87 -15.21 -6.53
CA PRO A 222 13.89 -14.75 -7.93
C PRO A 222 13.20 -15.70 -8.91
N ASP A 223 13.06 -16.98 -8.58
CA ASP A 223 12.45 -17.99 -9.46
C ASP A 223 10.91 -17.95 -9.49
N ARG A 224 10.26 -17.06 -8.72
CA ARG A 224 8.80 -16.86 -8.74
C ARG A 224 8.28 -15.99 -9.88
N THR A 225 9.17 -15.36 -10.64
CA THR A 225 8.84 -14.41 -11.71
C THR A 225 8.78 -15.05 -13.12
N ALA A 226 8.35 -16.29 -13.21
CA ALA A 226 8.10 -16.96 -14.50
C ALA A 226 6.60 -17.19 -14.73
#